data_2d45a54b476176ede9de4fb698101fcd
#
_entry.id   2d45a54b476176ede9de4fb698101fcd
#
_cell.length_a   1.000
_cell.length_b   1.000
_cell.length_c   1.000
_cell.angle_alpha   90.00
_cell.angle_beta   90.00
_cell.angle_gamma   90.00
#
_symmetry.space_group_name_H-M   'P 1'
#
loop_
_entity.id
_entity.type
_entity.pdbx_description
1 polymer ?
#
loop_
_entity_poly.entity_id
_entity_poly.type
_entity_poly.pdbx_seq_one_letter_code
_entity_poly.pdbx_strand_id
1 'polypeptide(L)'
;RKDPALEQIHWSTNRHGDWSSMRVFAFDHRMQLEEIARNAGVGDEKIVEFKGLCLDAARRVQAGRHGYGILCDSRLGREALYRAAGTGLWIGRPAEWPGSRPLTLEPELGPDCGGLSEWPLDHVVKVLCFCHPDDDAAMRAEQEATVQRLFTATRRNRLEFLLEIIPSKVGPVDDMTSARLIRRFYEIGVYPDWWKLEPFRTDAAWANACTAISENDPHVRGIVALGLDAPEDELAECFALAARHPLVKGFAVGRTIFADAARGWMAGIMSDAEAVELMTARYSKLCAIWDEARARKGVAT
;
A
#
# COMPACT_ATOMS: atom_id res chain seq x y z
N ARG A 1 -23.80 -7.68 14.51
CA ARG A 1 -23.47 -8.33 15.79
C ARG A 1 -21.96 -8.28 15.95
N LYS A 2 -21.44 -7.58 16.95
CA LYS A 2 -20.00 -7.54 17.22
C LYS A 2 -19.55 -8.93 17.63
N ASP A 3 -18.64 -9.53 16.87
CA ASP A 3 -17.98 -10.77 17.21
C ASP A 3 -16.77 -10.46 18.10
N PRO A 4 -16.75 -10.88 19.38
CA PRO A 4 -15.61 -10.61 20.26
C PRO A 4 -14.29 -11.18 19.76
N ALA A 5 -14.31 -12.26 18.98
CA ALA A 5 -13.09 -12.84 18.42
C ALA A 5 -12.50 -11.93 17.33
N LEU A 6 -13.33 -11.34 16.46
CA LEU A 6 -12.89 -10.35 15.46
C LEU A 6 -12.38 -9.07 16.13
N GLU A 7 -13.10 -8.59 17.17
CA GLU A 7 -12.66 -7.44 17.94
C GLU A 7 -11.25 -7.67 18.52
N GLN A 8 -11.00 -8.86 19.08
CA GLN A 8 -9.69 -9.23 19.63
C GLN A 8 -8.57 -9.26 18.60
N ILE A 9 -8.84 -9.71 17.37
CA ILE A 9 -7.85 -9.72 16.27
C ILE A 9 -7.32 -8.31 16.02
N HIS A 10 -8.19 -7.32 15.89
CA HIS A 10 -7.80 -5.93 15.59
C HIS A 10 -7.39 -5.16 16.86
N TRP A 11 -7.94 -5.50 18.01
CA TRP A 11 -7.64 -4.80 19.25
C TRP A 11 -6.17 -4.89 19.62
N SER A 12 -5.53 -6.02 19.37
CA SER A 12 -4.12 -6.23 19.67
C SER A 12 -3.18 -5.30 18.86
N THR A 13 -3.66 -4.76 17.74
CA THR A 13 -2.93 -3.84 16.87
C THR A 13 -3.42 -2.40 16.96
N ASN A 14 -4.55 -2.15 17.60
CA ASN A 14 -5.16 -0.83 17.71
C ASN A 14 -4.43 0.06 18.74
N ARG A 15 -3.27 0.58 18.37
CA ARG A 15 -2.40 1.37 19.28
C ARG A 15 -2.42 2.85 19.00
N HIS A 16 -2.66 3.22 17.79
CA HIS A 16 -2.54 4.59 17.32
C HIS A 16 -3.89 5.04 16.76
N GLY A 17 -4.16 6.32 16.96
CA GLY A 17 -5.43 6.96 16.70
C GLY A 17 -6.05 6.72 15.32
N ASP A 18 -7.10 7.43 15.08
CA ASP A 18 -7.91 7.32 13.87
C ASP A 18 -7.14 7.79 12.63
N TRP A 19 -6.99 6.90 11.64
CA TRP A 19 -6.51 7.21 10.31
C TRP A 19 -7.70 7.44 9.37
N SER A 20 -8.49 8.44 9.66
CA SER A 20 -9.70 8.77 8.89
C SER A 20 -9.41 9.21 7.46
N SER A 21 -8.21 9.68 7.21
CA SER A 21 -7.74 10.08 5.87
C SER A 21 -6.28 9.68 5.68
N MET A 22 -5.96 9.07 4.54
CA MET A 22 -4.65 8.51 4.24
C MET A 22 -4.13 9.03 2.90
N ARG A 23 -2.94 9.64 2.92
CA ARG A 23 -2.19 10.05 1.72
C ARG A 23 -0.83 9.41 1.82
N VAL A 24 -0.60 8.34 1.04
CA VAL A 24 0.61 7.54 1.15
C VAL A 24 1.46 7.66 -0.12
N PHE A 25 2.69 8.09 0.04
CA PHE A 25 3.69 8.03 -1.01
C PHE A 25 4.38 6.68 -0.97
N ALA A 26 4.13 5.84 -1.98
CA ALA A 26 4.66 4.48 -2.08
C ALA A 26 5.96 4.46 -2.89
N PHE A 27 7.10 4.32 -2.23
CA PHE A 27 8.40 4.10 -2.87
C PHE A 27 9.09 2.80 -2.42
N ASP A 28 8.27 1.81 -2.02
CA ASP A 28 8.68 0.44 -1.73
C ASP A 28 9.01 -0.39 -2.98
N HIS A 29 8.95 0.23 -4.14
CA HIS A 29 9.30 -0.37 -5.43
C HIS A 29 10.79 -0.75 -5.43
N ARG A 30 11.09 -2.02 -5.73
CA ARG A 30 12.46 -2.54 -5.84
C ARG A 30 12.81 -2.77 -7.29
N MET A 31 12.16 -3.70 -7.97
CA MET A 31 12.43 -4.04 -9.38
C MET A 31 12.40 -2.84 -10.32
N GLN A 32 11.44 -1.95 -10.16
CA GLN A 32 11.29 -0.77 -11.03
C GLN A 32 12.43 0.23 -10.84
N LEU A 33 12.88 0.44 -9.61
CA LEU A 33 14.02 1.30 -9.32
C LEU A 33 15.35 0.65 -9.75
N GLU A 34 15.48 -0.66 -9.57
CA GLU A 34 16.63 -1.45 -10.08
C GLU A 34 16.73 -1.39 -11.61
N GLU A 35 15.58 -1.43 -12.30
CA GLU A 35 15.54 -1.25 -13.75
C GLU A 35 15.98 0.16 -14.18
N ILE A 36 15.48 1.20 -13.51
CA ILE A 36 15.89 2.60 -13.78
C ILE A 36 17.38 2.77 -13.52
N ALA A 37 17.90 2.27 -12.41
CA ALA A 37 19.32 2.34 -12.05
C ALA A 37 20.19 1.63 -13.08
N ARG A 38 19.80 0.42 -13.49
CA ARG A 38 20.51 -0.35 -14.54
C ARG A 38 20.55 0.41 -15.87
N ASN A 39 19.43 1.01 -16.26
CA ASN A 39 19.34 1.80 -17.51
C ASN A 39 20.20 3.07 -17.45
N ALA A 40 20.40 3.62 -16.26
CA ALA A 40 21.29 4.76 -16.03
C ALA A 40 22.75 4.35 -15.78
N GLY A 41 23.07 3.04 -15.70
CA GLY A 41 24.43 2.55 -15.46
C GLY A 41 24.94 2.78 -14.03
N VAL A 42 24.01 2.85 -13.04
CA VAL A 42 24.35 3.07 -11.62
C VAL A 42 23.93 1.86 -10.76
N GLY A 43 24.52 1.74 -9.57
CA GLY A 43 24.27 0.62 -8.66
C GLY A 43 23.17 0.89 -7.63
N ASP A 44 22.96 -0.10 -6.76
CA ASP A 44 21.91 -0.08 -5.71
C ASP A 44 22.11 1.06 -4.71
N GLU A 45 23.34 1.51 -4.48
CA GLU A 45 23.65 2.67 -3.62
C GLU A 45 22.89 3.93 -4.07
N LYS A 46 22.72 4.11 -5.37
CA LYS A 46 21.92 5.22 -5.92
C LYS A 46 20.42 5.07 -5.63
N ILE A 47 19.93 3.84 -5.57
CA ILE A 47 18.52 3.60 -5.16
C ILE A 47 18.35 3.96 -3.68
N VAL A 48 19.30 3.58 -2.82
CA VAL A 48 19.27 3.92 -1.38
C VAL A 48 19.25 5.44 -1.19
N GLU A 49 20.14 6.17 -1.87
CA GLU A 49 20.16 7.63 -1.84
C GLU A 49 18.84 8.24 -2.34
N PHE A 50 18.32 7.74 -3.47
CA PHE A 50 17.06 8.22 -4.05
C PHE A 50 15.85 8.02 -3.11
N LYS A 51 15.78 6.90 -2.39
CA LYS A 51 14.73 6.67 -1.39
C LYS A 51 14.82 7.67 -0.24
N GLY A 52 16.00 8.16 0.09
CA GLY A 52 16.19 9.31 0.97
C GLY A 52 15.51 10.58 0.46
N LEU A 53 15.68 10.88 -0.85
CA LEU A 53 15.01 12.01 -1.50
C LEU A 53 13.47 11.85 -1.54
N CYS A 54 12.98 10.62 -1.76
CA CYS A 54 11.55 10.32 -1.66
C CYS A 54 11.00 10.64 -0.26
N LEU A 55 11.72 10.26 0.80
CA LEU A 55 11.33 10.59 2.16
C LEU A 55 11.33 12.11 2.40
N ASP A 56 12.32 12.84 1.89
CA ASP A 56 12.39 14.29 2.03
C ASP A 56 11.19 14.96 1.36
N ALA A 57 10.79 14.51 0.17
CA ALA A 57 9.58 14.98 -0.49
C ALA A 57 8.31 14.65 0.33
N ALA A 58 8.21 13.42 0.84
CA ALA A 58 7.08 12.99 1.67
C ALA A 58 6.94 13.87 2.93
N ARG A 59 8.04 14.15 3.61
CA ARG A 59 8.06 15.00 4.81
C ARG A 59 7.71 16.47 4.53
N ARG A 60 8.16 17.00 3.39
CA ARG A 60 7.78 18.36 2.96
C ARG A 60 6.27 18.47 2.79
N VAL A 61 5.65 17.49 2.14
CA VAL A 61 4.20 17.47 1.93
C VAL A 61 3.47 17.23 3.24
N GLN A 62 3.95 16.32 4.08
CA GLN A 62 3.36 16.07 5.40
C GLN A 62 3.35 17.34 6.28
N ALA A 63 4.47 18.04 6.38
CA ALA A 63 4.64 19.25 7.19
C ALA A 63 4.08 19.11 8.63
N GLY A 64 4.33 17.96 9.26
CA GLY A 64 3.87 17.64 10.62
C GLY A 64 2.37 17.30 10.74
N ARG A 65 1.63 17.27 9.64
CA ARG A 65 0.19 16.94 9.64
C ARG A 65 -0.04 15.44 9.77
N HIS A 66 -1.14 15.04 10.39
CA HIS A 66 -1.61 13.67 10.44
C HIS A 66 -2.28 13.23 9.13
N GLY A 67 -2.35 11.92 8.86
CA GLY A 67 -2.97 11.36 7.66
C GLY A 67 -2.04 11.22 6.45
N TYR A 68 -0.74 11.34 6.66
CA TYR A 68 0.30 11.13 5.64
C TYR A 68 1.12 9.90 5.96
N GLY A 69 1.57 9.20 4.94
CA GLY A 69 2.35 7.98 5.12
C GLY A 69 3.28 7.69 3.97
N ILE A 70 4.08 6.64 4.18
CA ILE A 70 4.98 6.09 3.18
C ILE A 70 4.83 4.56 3.11
N LEU A 71 5.07 3.99 1.92
CA LEU A 71 5.46 2.61 1.77
C LEU A 71 6.95 2.57 1.39
N CYS A 72 7.76 1.89 2.19
CA CYS A 72 9.21 1.83 2.02
C CYS A 72 9.72 0.45 2.44
N ASP A 73 10.57 -0.18 1.61
CA ASP A 73 11.12 -1.52 1.86
C ASP A 73 12.36 -1.50 2.76
N SER A 74 12.68 -2.65 3.33
CA SER A 74 13.86 -2.82 4.18
C SER A 74 15.17 -2.92 3.40
N ARG A 75 15.12 -3.54 2.22
CA ARG A 75 16.33 -3.92 1.47
C ARG A 75 17.09 -2.71 0.94
N LEU A 76 16.39 -1.79 0.27
CA LEU A 76 16.96 -0.59 -0.34
C LEU A 76 16.52 0.70 0.36
N GLY A 77 15.59 0.64 1.29
CA GLY A 77 14.99 1.78 1.97
C GLY A 77 15.29 1.86 3.48
N ARG A 78 16.18 1.01 4.00
CA ARG A 78 16.45 0.92 5.45
C ARG A 78 16.83 2.28 6.05
N GLU A 79 17.69 3.03 5.39
CA GLU A 79 18.11 4.35 5.88
C GLU A 79 16.94 5.33 5.91
N ALA A 80 16.09 5.33 4.87
CA ALA A 80 14.89 6.14 4.84
C ALA A 80 13.92 5.75 5.96
N LEU A 81 13.76 4.45 6.26
CA LEU A 81 12.95 3.98 7.38
C LEU A 81 13.47 4.50 8.73
N TYR A 82 14.78 4.47 8.97
CA TYR A 82 15.35 5.03 10.20
C TYR A 82 15.09 6.54 10.32
N ARG A 83 15.25 7.28 9.23
CA ARG A 83 14.98 8.73 9.19
C ARG A 83 13.48 9.05 9.31
N ALA A 84 12.59 8.13 8.95
CA ALA A 84 11.15 8.28 9.09
C ALA A 84 10.65 8.02 10.52
N ALA A 85 11.42 7.35 11.36
CA ALA A 85 11.03 7.04 12.73
C ALA A 85 10.73 8.30 13.53
N GLY A 86 9.61 8.31 14.26
CA GLY A 86 9.18 9.43 15.10
C GLY A 86 8.68 10.66 14.35
N THR A 87 8.51 10.62 13.03
CA THR A 87 8.02 11.74 12.22
C THR A 87 6.49 11.88 12.20
N GLY A 88 5.76 10.92 12.75
CA GLY A 88 4.30 10.86 12.70
C GLY A 88 3.75 10.39 11.35
N LEU A 89 4.61 9.95 10.42
CA LEU A 89 4.18 9.27 9.20
C LEU A 89 3.64 7.87 9.53
N TRP A 90 2.55 7.49 8.87
CA TRP A 90 2.17 6.09 8.77
C TRP A 90 3.19 5.34 7.88
N ILE A 91 3.72 4.23 8.36
CA ILE A 91 4.80 3.50 7.68
C ILE A 91 4.36 2.08 7.38
N GLY A 92 4.21 1.75 6.09
CA GLY A 92 4.04 0.38 5.64
C GLY A 92 5.33 -0.17 5.03
N ARG A 93 5.62 -1.45 5.34
CA ARG A 93 6.80 -2.15 4.81
C ARG A 93 6.37 -3.40 4.07
N PRO A 94 6.84 -3.62 2.83
CA PRO A 94 6.54 -4.82 2.09
C PRO A 94 7.24 -6.05 2.68
N ALA A 95 6.49 -7.14 2.76
CA ALA A 95 6.97 -8.46 3.19
C ALA A 95 7.17 -9.41 2.01
N GLU A 96 6.55 -9.12 0.85
CA GLU A 96 6.66 -9.93 -0.34
C GLU A 96 7.99 -9.76 -1.07
N TRP A 97 8.50 -10.85 -1.68
CA TRP A 97 9.52 -10.76 -2.71
C TRP A 97 8.91 -10.14 -3.97
N PRO A 98 9.56 -9.09 -4.55
CA PRO A 98 8.97 -8.34 -5.65
C PRO A 98 8.62 -9.20 -6.86
N GLY A 99 7.37 -9.09 -7.32
CA GLY A 99 6.89 -9.76 -8.53
C GLY A 99 6.71 -11.27 -8.42
N SER A 100 6.88 -11.87 -7.24
CA SER A 100 6.74 -13.32 -7.06
C SER A 100 5.30 -13.80 -7.25
N ARG A 101 5.14 -14.85 -8.03
CA ARG A 101 3.90 -15.61 -8.19
C ARG A 101 4.22 -17.06 -8.58
N PRO A 102 4.01 -18.05 -7.68
CA PRO A 102 3.40 -17.95 -6.35
C PRO A 102 4.11 -16.95 -5.43
N LEU A 103 3.34 -16.39 -4.48
CA LEU A 103 3.84 -15.44 -3.51
C LEU A 103 4.97 -16.03 -2.66
N THR A 104 6.12 -15.38 -2.68
CA THR A 104 7.23 -15.63 -1.74
C THR A 104 7.50 -14.38 -0.92
N LEU A 105 8.13 -14.56 0.23
CA LEU A 105 8.42 -13.48 1.17
C LEU A 105 9.91 -13.07 1.09
N GLU A 106 10.21 -11.85 1.54
CA GLU A 106 11.59 -11.38 1.66
C GLU A 106 12.39 -12.34 2.57
N PRO A 107 13.61 -12.75 2.17
CA PRO A 107 14.42 -13.73 2.90
C PRO A 107 14.71 -13.34 4.35
N GLU A 108 14.78 -12.04 4.65
CA GLU A 108 15.02 -11.52 6.01
C GLU A 108 13.94 -11.90 7.01
N LEU A 109 12.75 -12.26 6.54
CA LEU A 109 11.65 -12.69 7.40
C LEU A 109 11.82 -14.11 7.92
N GLY A 110 12.62 -14.94 7.24
CA GLY A 110 12.76 -16.35 7.55
C GLY A 110 11.53 -17.19 7.20
N PRO A 111 11.63 -18.53 7.34
CA PRO A 111 10.58 -19.44 6.89
C PRO A 111 9.28 -19.35 7.71
N ASP A 112 9.38 -18.95 8.97
CA ASP A 112 8.28 -18.79 9.94
C ASP A 112 7.87 -17.33 10.17
N CYS A 113 8.42 -16.40 9.38
CA CYS A 113 8.28 -14.96 9.53
C CYS A 113 8.79 -14.41 10.89
N GLY A 114 9.74 -15.10 11.52
CA GLY A 114 10.34 -14.68 12.80
C GLY A 114 11.04 -13.33 12.74
N GLY A 115 11.51 -12.92 11.56
CA GLY A 115 12.11 -11.61 11.32
C GLY A 115 11.18 -10.42 11.60
N LEU A 116 9.87 -10.64 11.67
CA LEU A 116 8.91 -9.59 12.07
C LEU A 116 9.10 -9.11 13.51
N SER A 117 9.75 -9.90 14.37
CA SER A 117 10.06 -9.50 15.75
C SER A 117 10.98 -8.28 15.85
N GLU A 118 11.74 -8.01 14.79
CA GLU A 118 12.65 -6.86 14.70
C GLU A 118 11.95 -5.58 14.19
N TRP A 119 10.69 -5.68 13.79
CA TRP A 119 9.98 -4.54 13.24
C TRP A 119 9.42 -3.63 14.33
N PRO A 120 9.56 -2.30 14.21
CA PRO A 120 8.90 -1.36 15.09
C PRO A 120 7.38 -1.59 15.11
N LEU A 121 6.78 -1.47 16.29
CA LEU A 121 5.34 -1.76 16.48
C LEU A 121 4.40 -0.79 15.76
N ASP A 122 4.88 0.37 15.36
CA ASP A 122 4.15 1.37 14.57
C ASP A 122 4.31 1.17 13.05
N HIS A 123 5.05 0.13 12.63
CA HIS A 123 5.11 -0.26 11.23
C HIS A 123 3.97 -1.24 10.88
N VAL A 124 3.47 -1.10 9.66
CA VAL A 124 2.43 -1.97 9.09
C VAL A 124 3.08 -2.96 8.11
N VAL A 125 2.79 -4.23 8.29
CA VAL A 125 3.26 -5.28 7.37
C VAL A 125 2.37 -5.25 6.14
N LYS A 126 2.91 -4.84 5.00
CA LYS A 126 2.20 -4.86 3.71
C LYS A 126 2.60 -6.12 2.95
N VAL A 127 1.67 -6.77 2.30
CA VAL A 127 1.94 -7.84 1.34
C VAL A 127 1.13 -7.64 0.07
N LEU A 128 1.78 -7.73 -1.08
CA LEU A 128 1.15 -7.77 -2.39
C LEU A 128 1.02 -9.24 -2.82
N CYS A 129 -0.21 -9.66 -3.07
CA CYS A 129 -0.53 -10.96 -3.64
C CYS A 129 -1.14 -10.79 -5.04
N PHE A 130 -0.43 -11.26 -6.07
CA PHE A 130 -0.97 -11.36 -7.43
C PHE A 130 -1.87 -12.59 -7.52
N CYS A 131 -3.16 -12.43 -7.24
CA CYS A 131 -4.15 -13.50 -7.20
C CYS A 131 -5.39 -13.16 -8.02
N HIS A 132 -6.08 -14.18 -8.48
CA HIS A 132 -7.33 -14.05 -9.21
C HIS A 132 -8.34 -15.09 -8.69
N PRO A 133 -9.65 -14.80 -8.65
CA PRO A 133 -10.65 -15.76 -8.17
C PRO A 133 -10.66 -17.06 -8.98
N ASP A 134 -10.24 -17.00 -10.25
CA ASP A 134 -10.23 -18.13 -11.18
C ASP A 134 -8.83 -18.78 -11.31
N ASP A 135 -7.90 -18.47 -10.39
CA ASP A 135 -6.63 -19.21 -10.29
C ASP A 135 -6.87 -20.71 -10.08
N ASP A 136 -6.01 -21.52 -10.66
CA ASP A 136 -6.06 -22.96 -10.40
C ASP A 136 -5.89 -23.26 -8.89
N ALA A 137 -6.39 -24.43 -8.48
CA ALA A 137 -6.45 -24.80 -7.08
C ALA A 137 -5.06 -24.87 -6.40
N ALA A 138 -4.02 -25.28 -7.14
CA ALA A 138 -2.67 -25.41 -6.59
C ALA A 138 -2.06 -24.02 -6.35
N MET A 139 -2.10 -23.13 -7.35
CA MET A 139 -1.64 -21.75 -7.23
C MET A 139 -2.34 -21.03 -6.09
N ARG A 140 -3.67 -21.13 -6.03
CA ARG A 140 -4.48 -20.51 -4.99
C ARG A 140 -4.09 -21.01 -3.61
N ALA A 141 -4.00 -22.34 -3.42
CA ALA A 141 -3.65 -22.94 -2.12
C ALA A 141 -2.27 -22.48 -1.63
N GLU A 142 -1.27 -22.41 -2.52
CA GLU A 142 0.08 -21.99 -2.17
C GLU A 142 0.14 -20.52 -1.75
N GLN A 143 -0.52 -19.63 -2.50
CA GLN A 143 -0.61 -18.21 -2.18
C GLN A 143 -1.36 -17.96 -0.88
N GLU A 144 -2.53 -18.60 -0.70
CA GLU A 144 -3.34 -18.50 0.52
C GLU A 144 -2.56 -18.96 1.75
N ALA A 145 -1.85 -20.09 1.66
CA ALA A 145 -1.03 -20.60 2.76
C ALA A 145 0.08 -19.60 3.17
N THR A 146 0.71 -18.94 2.19
CA THR A 146 1.74 -17.93 2.45
C THR A 146 1.15 -16.69 3.13
N VAL A 147 0.00 -16.20 2.64
CA VAL A 147 -0.70 -15.05 3.24
C VAL A 147 -1.17 -15.38 4.67
N GLN A 148 -1.75 -16.57 4.90
CA GLN A 148 -2.19 -17.01 6.24
C GLN A 148 -1.03 -17.11 7.24
N ARG A 149 0.10 -17.66 6.81
CA ARG A 149 1.32 -17.74 7.64
C ARG A 149 1.81 -16.36 8.03
N LEU A 150 1.92 -15.44 7.06
CA LEU A 150 2.33 -14.07 7.31
C LEU A 150 1.34 -13.35 8.22
N PHE A 151 0.04 -13.45 7.96
CA PHE A 151 -1.02 -12.86 8.80
C PHE A 151 -0.92 -13.35 10.25
N THR A 152 -0.77 -14.67 10.45
CA THR A 152 -0.60 -15.25 11.79
C THR A 152 0.62 -14.68 12.50
N ALA A 153 1.74 -14.54 11.79
CA ALA A 153 2.96 -13.97 12.34
C ALA A 153 2.80 -12.48 12.70
N THR A 154 2.07 -11.70 11.89
CA THR A 154 1.78 -10.30 12.23
C THR A 154 0.99 -10.17 13.52
N ARG A 155 -0.04 -11.01 13.71
CA ARG A 155 -0.83 -11.01 14.97
C ARG A 155 0.02 -11.37 16.18
N ARG A 156 0.91 -12.37 16.07
CA ARG A 156 1.83 -12.76 17.16
C ARG A 156 2.79 -11.62 17.53
N ASN A 157 3.24 -10.86 16.54
CA ASN A 157 4.14 -9.72 16.74
C ASN A 157 3.39 -8.40 17.01
N ARG A 158 2.06 -8.43 17.08
CA ARG A 158 1.21 -7.26 17.33
C ARG A 158 1.45 -6.13 16.31
N LEU A 159 1.69 -6.48 15.07
CA LEU A 159 1.82 -5.57 13.93
C LEU A 159 0.50 -5.46 13.18
N GLU A 160 0.21 -4.32 12.60
CA GLU A 160 -0.88 -4.18 11.63
C GLU A 160 -0.53 -4.87 10.32
N PHE A 161 -1.58 -5.33 9.61
CA PHE A 161 -1.46 -6.04 8.35
C PHE A 161 -2.24 -5.34 7.24
N LEU A 162 -1.57 -5.06 6.13
CA LEU A 162 -2.18 -4.54 4.92
C LEU A 162 -2.05 -5.58 3.81
N LEU A 163 -3.17 -6.02 3.27
CA LEU A 163 -3.22 -6.93 2.12
C LEU A 163 -3.52 -6.16 0.84
N GLU A 164 -2.59 -6.22 -0.10
CA GLU A 164 -2.73 -5.67 -1.44
C GLU A 164 -3.04 -6.77 -2.44
N ILE A 165 -4.11 -6.61 -3.23
CA ILE A 165 -4.48 -7.52 -4.29
C ILE A 165 -4.59 -6.79 -5.63
N ILE A 166 -4.04 -7.38 -6.69
CA ILE A 166 -4.05 -6.82 -8.05
C ILE A 166 -4.49 -7.89 -9.05
N PRO A 167 -5.77 -8.28 -9.07
CA PRO A 167 -6.28 -9.32 -9.97
C PRO A 167 -6.15 -8.95 -11.45
N SER A 168 -6.20 -7.69 -11.83
CA SER A 168 -6.07 -7.25 -13.23
C SER A 168 -4.71 -7.58 -13.86
N LYS A 169 -3.67 -7.82 -13.04
CA LYS A 169 -2.36 -8.28 -13.52
C LYS A 169 -2.31 -9.79 -13.77
N VAL A 170 -3.35 -10.51 -13.39
CA VAL A 170 -3.44 -11.98 -13.50
C VAL A 170 -4.44 -12.41 -14.56
N GLY A 171 -5.60 -11.76 -14.61
CA GLY A 171 -6.67 -12.14 -15.52
C GLY A 171 -7.69 -11.01 -15.75
N PRO A 172 -8.74 -11.28 -16.53
CA PRO A 172 -9.81 -10.32 -16.77
C PRO A 172 -10.59 -10.04 -15.48
N VAL A 173 -10.97 -8.79 -15.28
CA VAL A 173 -11.68 -8.35 -14.07
C VAL A 173 -13.06 -7.79 -14.42
N ASP A 174 -14.00 -7.98 -13.49
CA ASP A 174 -15.32 -7.40 -13.47
C ASP A 174 -15.60 -6.71 -12.13
N ASP A 175 -16.81 -6.17 -11.96
CA ASP A 175 -17.21 -5.48 -10.74
C ASP A 175 -17.25 -6.38 -9.49
N MET A 176 -17.20 -7.71 -9.64
CA MET A 176 -17.24 -8.67 -8.54
C MET A 176 -15.88 -9.29 -8.23
N THR A 177 -14.90 -9.16 -9.11
CA THR A 177 -13.63 -9.88 -9.02
C THR A 177 -12.92 -9.64 -7.69
N SER A 178 -12.71 -8.39 -7.29
CA SER A 178 -12.05 -8.08 -6.02
C SER A 178 -12.91 -8.45 -4.81
N ALA A 179 -14.24 -8.29 -4.88
CA ALA A 179 -15.14 -8.71 -3.81
C ALA A 179 -15.11 -10.23 -3.56
N ARG A 180 -14.98 -11.05 -4.61
CA ARG A 180 -14.79 -12.52 -4.51
C ARG A 180 -13.49 -12.85 -3.77
N LEU A 181 -12.39 -12.20 -4.10
CA LEU A 181 -11.10 -12.39 -3.42
C LEU A 181 -11.14 -11.95 -1.95
N ILE A 182 -11.74 -10.81 -1.66
CA ILE A 182 -11.89 -10.28 -0.29
C ILE A 182 -12.66 -11.28 0.56
N ARG A 183 -13.82 -11.78 0.11
CA ARG A 183 -14.58 -12.81 0.82
C ARG A 183 -13.76 -14.07 1.03
N ARG A 184 -13.02 -14.51 0.00
CA ARG A 184 -12.18 -15.69 0.10
C ARG A 184 -11.10 -15.56 1.17
N PHE A 185 -10.44 -14.41 1.29
CA PHE A 185 -9.46 -14.20 2.35
C PHE A 185 -10.11 -14.23 3.74
N TYR A 186 -11.28 -13.65 3.91
CA TYR A 186 -12.02 -13.75 5.17
C TYR A 186 -12.43 -15.20 5.48
N GLU A 187 -12.91 -15.97 4.50
CA GLU A 187 -13.26 -17.38 4.65
C GLU A 187 -12.11 -18.24 5.18
N ILE A 188 -10.89 -17.95 4.77
CA ILE A 188 -9.70 -18.66 5.24
C ILE A 188 -9.09 -18.06 6.51
N GLY A 189 -9.76 -17.12 7.16
CA GLY A 189 -9.35 -16.55 8.45
C GLY A 189 -8.30 -15.43 8.37
N VAL A 190 -8.14 -14.78 7.21
CA VAL A 190 -7.27 -13.62 7.05
C VAL A 190 -8.10 -12.34 7.17
N TYR A 191 -7.84 -11.55 8.22
CA TYR A 191 -8.54 -10.31 8.54
C TYR A 191 -7.57 -9.12 8.53
N PRO A 192 -7.29 -8.53 7.36
CA PRO A 192 -6.38 -7.39 7.27
C PRO A 192 -6.91 -6.17 8.03
N ASP A 193 -6.02 -5.43 8.66
CA ASP A 193 -6.37 -4.10 9.20
C ASP A 193 -6.64 -3.12 8.08
N TRP A 194 -5.92 -3.27 6.97
CA TRP A 194 -6.00 -2.44 5.78
C TRP A 194 -6.10 -3.28 4.52
N TRP A 195 -6.90 -2.82 3.58
CA TRP A 195 -6.90 -3.31 2.20
C TRP A 195 -6.24 -2.28 1.29
N LYS A 196 -5.44 -2.74 0.34
CA LYS A 196 -4.95 -1.91 -0.77
C LYS A 196 -5.47 -2.49 -2.06
N LEU A 197 -6.32 -1.72 -2.75
CA LEU A 197 -7.11 -2.20 -3.89
C LEU A 197 -6.83 -1.38 -5.14
N GLU A 198 -7.04 -2.01 -6.29
CA GLU A 198 -6.93 -1.36 -7.60
C GLU A 198 -7.86 -0.15 -7.70
N PRO A 199 -7.51 0.84 -8.55
CA PRO A 199 -8.37 1.96 -8.85
C PRO A 199 -9.54 1.50 -9.73
N PHE A 200 -10.62 1.04 -9.12
CA PHE A 200 -11.79 0.56 -9.86
C PHE A 200 -12.42 1.66 -10.69
N ARG A 201 -12.85 1.29 -11.90
CA ARG A 201 -13.44 2.22 -12.89
C ARG A 201 -14.94 2.40 -12.76
N THR A 202 -15.60 1.65 -11.88
CA THR A 202 -17.04 1.70 -11.64
C THR A 202 -17.36 1.88 -10.17
N ASP A 203 -18.45 2.57 -9.88
CA ASP A 203 -18.97 2.70 -8.52
C ASP A 203 -19.42 1.35 -7.96
N ALA A 204 -19.93 0.46 -8.83
CA ALA A 204 -20.36 -0.88 -8.47
C ALA A 204 -19.21 -1.74 -7.92
N ALA A 205 -18.02 -1.69 -8.54
CA ALA A 205 -16.86 -2.41 -8.05
C ALA A 205 -16.43 -1.93 -6.66
N TRP A 206 -16.42 -0.62 -6.41
CA TRP A 206 -16.16 -0.06 -5.07
C TRP A 206 -17.23 -0.49 -4.06
N ALA A 207 -18.51 -0.40 -4.42
CA ALA A 207 -19.61 -0.82 -3.54
C ALA A 207 -19.52 -2.31 -3.18
N ASN A 208 -19.26 -3.18 -4.16
CA ASN A 208 -19.11 -4.62 -3.94
C ASN A 208 -17.92 -4.96 -3.03
N ALA A 209 -16.78 -4.32 -3.23
CA ALA A 209 -15.61 -4.50 -2.36
C ALA A 209 -15.89 -4.02 -0.94
N CYS A 210 -16.46 -2.83 -0.77
CA CYS A 210 -16.84 -2.28 0.54
C CYS A 210 -17.85 -3.16 1.26
N THR A 211 -18.85 -3.69 0.55
CA THR A 211 -19.85 -4.62 1.09
C THR A 211 -19.17 -5.90 1.57
N ALA A 212 -18.32 -6.51 0.73
CA ALA A 212 -17.59 -7.73 1.09
C ALA A 212 -16.75 -7.56 2.36
N ILE A 213 -16.15 -6.40 2.55
CA ILE A 213 -15.38 -6.09 3.76
C ILE A 213 -16.32 -5.90 4.96
N SER A 214 -17.33 -5.03 4.84
CA SER A 214 -18.19 -4.65 5.96
C SER A 214 -19.03 -5.80 6.50
N GLU A 215 -19.42 -6.75 5.64
CA GLU A 215 -20.16 -7.96 6.02
C GLU A 215 -19.31 -8.93 6.86
N ASN A 216 -17.99 -8.95 6.63
CA ASN A 216 -17.09 -9.91 7.26
C ASN A 216 -16.27 -9.29 8.40
N ASP A 217 -15.94 -8.01 8.34
CA ASP A 217 -15.04 -7.35 9.28
C ASP A 217 -15.46 -5.91 9.61
N PRO A 218 -16.24 -5.72 10.67
CA PRO A 218 -16.66 -4.38 11.12
C PRO A 218 -15.51 -3.58 11.78
N HIS A 219 -14.35 -4.20 12.02
CA HIS A 219 -13.21 -3.58 12.71
C HIS A 219 -12.06 -3.21 11.78
N VAL A 220 -12.20 -3.44 10.47
CA VAL A 220 -11.21 -3.01 9.48
C VAL A 220 -10.96 -1.50 9.59
N ARG A 221 -9.72 -1.08 9.41
CA ARG A 221 -9.38 0.35 9.44
C ARG A 221 -9.78 1.06 8.16
N GLY A 222 -9.66 0.40 7.03
CA GLY A 222 -10.11 0.94 5.75
C GLY A 222 -9.37 0.42 4.53
N ILE A 223 -9.65 1.10 3.42
CA ILE A 223 -9.06 0.83 2.11
C ILE A 223 -8.19 2.01 1.70
N VAL A 224 -7.05 1.72 1.07
CA VAL A 224 -6.27 2.69 0.29
C VAL A 224 -6.25 2.26 -1.18
N ALA A 225 -6.53 3.20 -2.09
CA ALA A 225 -6.50 2.95 -3.52
C ALA A 225 -5.06 3.00 -4.05
N LEU A 226 -4.65 2.03 -4.86
CA LEU A 226 -3.34 2.06 -5.51
C LEU A 226 -3.39 2.81 -6.85
N GLY A 227 -2.22 3.15 -7.42
CA GLY A 227 -2.15 3.97 -8.61
C GLY A 227 -2.04 3.20 -9.93
N LEU A 228 -1.51 1.97 -9.94
CA LEU A 228 -1.23 1.14 -11.14
C LEU A 228 -0.44 1.86 -12.24
N ASP A 229 0.35 2.88 -11.89
CA ASP A 229 1.07 3.71 -12.87
C ASP A 229 0.15 4.50 -13.82
N ALA A 230 -1.08 4.72 -13.39
CA ALA A 230 -2.05 5.47 -14.18
C ALA A 230 -1.65 6.95 -14.30
N PRO A 231 -1.94 7.61 -15.42
CA PRO A 231 -1.85 9.06 -15.55
C PRO A 231 -2.68 9.77 -14.49
N GLU A 232 -2.31 11.02 -14.22
CA GLU A 232 -2.92 11.79 -13.14
C GLU A 232 -4.42 12.05 -13.34
N ASP A 233 -4.85 12.29 -14.59
CA ASP A 233 -6.25 12.46 -14.96
C ASP A 233 -7.08 11.20 -14.71
N GLU A 234 -6.57 10.03 -15.07
CA GLU A 234 -7.20 8.74 -14.74
C GLU A 234 -7.28 8.51 -13.23
N LEU A 235 -6.23 8.87 -12.47
CA LEU A 235 -6.25 8.81 -11.00
C LEU A 235 -7.30 9.73 -10.41
N ALA A 236 -7.48 10.93 -10.97
CA ALA A 236 -8.50 11.87 -10.50
C ALA A 236 -9.91 11.30 -10.66
N GLU A 237 -10.21 10.65 -11.80
CA GLU A 237 -11.48 9.97 -12.02
C GLU A 237 -11.69 8.82 -11.03
N CYS A 238 -10.68 7.96 -10.84
CA CYS A 238 -10.74 6.86 -9.89
C CYS A 238 -10.92 7.36 -8.45
N PHE A 239 -10.22 8.42 -8.07
CA PHE A 239 -10.37 9.03 -6.73
C PHE A 239 -11.76 9.63 -6.53
N ALA A 240 -12.37 10.21 -7.56
CA ALA A 240 -13.73 10.72 -7.49
C ALA A 240 -14.75 9.61 -7.19
N LEU A 241 -14.58 8.41 -7.77
CA LEU A 241 -15.39 7.24 -7.45
C LEU A 241 -15.08 6.70 -6.05
N ALA A 242 -13.82 6.45 -5.75
CA ALA A 242 -13.38 5.88 -4.48
C ALA A 242 -13.80 6.74 -3.27
N ALA A 243 -13.71 8.05 -3.41
CA ALA A 243 -14.06 9.01 -2.35
C ALA A 243 -15.53 8.97 -1.93
N ARG A 244 -16.43 8.41 -2.74
CA ARG A 244 -17.85 8.22 -2.40
C ARG A 244 -18.05 7.20 -1.27
N HIS A 245 -17.10 6.29 -1.10
CA HIS A 245 -17.18 5.18 -0.15
C HIS A 245 -16.44 5.52 1.15
N PRO A 246 -17.14 5.58 2.32
CA PRO A 246 -16.52 5.97 3.60
C PRO A 246 -15.38 5.06 4.05
N LEU A 247 -15.40 3.78 3.60
CA LEU A 247 -14.38 2.80 3.94
C LEU A 247 -13.05 3.08 3.21
N VAL A 248 -13.10 3.77 2.06
CA VAL A 248 -11.86 4.19 1.37
C VAL A 248 -11.31 5.42 2.07
N LYS A 249 -10.16 5.27 2.70
CA LYS A 249 -9.53 6.32 3.52
C LYS A 249 -8.58 7.20 2.72
N GLY A 250 -8.13 6.73 1.57
CA GLY A 250 -7.16 7.47 0.78
C GLY A 250 -6.50 6.65 -0.31
N PHE A 251 -5.27 6.99 -0.60
CA PHE A 251 -4.48 6.39 -1.66
C PHE A 251 -3.07 6.02 -1.19
N ALA A 252 -2.45 5.10 -1.93
CA ALA A 252 -1.04 4.77 -1.84
C ALA A 252 -0.47 4.67 -3.26
N VAL A 253 0.16 5.76 -3.72
CA VAL A 253 0.64 5.95 -5.09
C VAL A 253 2.16 6.13 -5.10
N GLY A 254 2.83 5.56 -6.08
CA GLY A 254 4.28 5.57 -6.17
C GLY A 254 4.82 6.13 -7.48
N ARG A 255 4.81 5.35 -8.55
CA ARG A 255 5.49 5.66 -9.82
C ARG A 255 5.04 6.98 -10.44
N THR A 256 3.78 7.31 -10.38
CA THR A 256 3.24 8.61 -10.84
C THR A 256 3.94 9.78 -10.15
N ILE A 257 4.39 9.61 -8.90
CA ILE A 257 5.11 10.64 -8.14
C ILE A 257 6.60 10.62 -8.51
N PHE A 258 7.26 9.45 -8.43
CA PHE A 258 8.72 9.38 -8.41
C PHE A 258 9.38 9.01 -9.75
N ALA A 259 8.70 8.40 -10.72
CA ALA A 259 9.37 7.73 -11.83
C ALA A 259 10.21 8.67 -12.69
N ASP A 260 9.73 9.88 -13.01
CA ASP A 260 10.51 10.86 -13.80
C ASP A 260 11.67 11.44 -12.98
N ALA A 261 11.45 11.71 -11.69
CA ALA A 261 12.51 12.15 -10.81
C ALA A 261 13.62 11.09 -10.69
N ALA A 262 13.26 9.81 -10.56
CA ALA A 262 14.23 8.72 -10.51
C ALA A 262 15.05 8.63 -11.81
N ARG A 263 14.39 8.68 -12.96
CA ARG A 263 15.09 8.65 -14.27
C ARG A 263 16.04 9.82 -14.45
N GLY A 264 15.56 11.04 -14.19
CA GLY A 264 16.36 12.25 -14.35
C GLY A 264 17.53 12.33 -13.38
N TRP A 265 17.31 11.98 -12.13
CA TRP A 265 18.32 12.05 -11.08
C TRP A 265 19.38 10.96 -11.22
N MET A 266 19.01 9.70 -11.48
CA MET A 266 19.96 8.60 -11.69
C MET A 266 20.78 8.77 -12.97
N ALA A 267 20.23 9.43 -13.98
CA ALA A 267 20.97 9.81 -15.19
C ALA A 267 21.89 11.04 -15.02
N GLY A 268 21.92 11.66 -13.84
CA GLY A 268 22.72 12.87 -13.59
C GLY A 268 22.22 14.14 -14.28
N ILE A 269 20.96 14.13 -14.77
CA ILE A 269 20.34 15.27 -15.46
C ILE A 269 19.63 16.20 -14.45
N MET A 270 19.25 15.67 -13.28
CA MET A 270 18.50 16.35 -12.24
C MET A 270 19.28 16.32 -10.93
N SER A 271 19.35 17.44 -10.25
CA SER A 271 19.94 17.55 -8.90
C SER A 271 19.00 16.98 -7.83
N ASP A 272 19.52 16.75 -6.61
CA ASP A 272 18.74 16.33 -5.44
C ASP A 272 17.57 17.29 -5.20
N ALA A 273 17.84 18.59 -5.22
CA ALA A 273 16.83 19.63 -4.97
C ALA A 273 15.70 19.58 -6.01
N GLU A 274 16.04 19.45 -7.29
CA GLU A 274 15.06 19.35 -8.38
C GLU A 274 14.24 18.07 -8.31
N ALA A 275 14.86 16.94 -7.96
CA ALA A 275 14.16 15.68 -7.78
C ALA A 275 13.16 15.74 -6.63
N VAL A 276 13.57 16.28 -5.48
CA VAL A 276 12.69 16.48 -4.32
C VAL A 276 11.56 17.45 -4.65
N GLU A 277 11.84 18.55 -5.32
CA GLU A 277 10.80 19.52 -5.70
C GLU A 277 9.76 18.92 -6.64
N LEU A 278 10.21 18.18 -7.68
CA LEU A 278 9.30 17.50 -8.61
C LEU A 278 8.38 16.51 -7.89
N MET A 279 8.96 15.66 -7.03
CA MET A 279 8.18 14.70 -6.25
C MET A 279 7.23 15.38 -5.26
N THR A 280 7.67 16.45 -4.61
CA THR A 280 6.85 17.27 -3.70
C THR A 280 5.65 17.86 -4.43
N ALA A 281 5.86 18.44 -5.61
CA ALA A 281 4.79 19.04 -6.41
C ALA A 281 3.76 17.98 -6.85
N ARG A 282 4.21 16.83 -7.36
CA ARG A 282 3.33 15.74 -7.79
C ARG A 282 2.55 15.13 -6.64
N TYR A 283 3.21 14.87 -5.52
CA TYR A 283 2.55 14.32 -4.34
C TYR A 283 1.53 15.30 -3.75
N SER A 284 1.87 16.59 -3.64
CA SER A 284 0.95 17.62 -3.20
C SER A 284 -0.29 17.70 -4.09
N LYS A 285 -0.10 17.59 -5.41
CA LYS A 285 -1.19 17.63 -6.38
C LYS A 285 -2.15 16.44 -6.21
N LEU A 286 -1.62 15.23 -6.03
CA LEU A 286 -2.46 14.05 -5.76
C LEU A 286 -3.21 14.18 -4.43
N CYS A 287 -2.59 14.75 -3.41
CA CYS A 287 -3.26 15.05 -2.13
C CYS A 287 -4.43 16.02 -2.35
N ALA A 288 -4.23 17.09 -3.12
CA ALA A 288 -5.28 18.06 -3.42
C ALA A 288 -6.44 17.42 -4.21
N ILE A 289 -6.14 16.60 -5.21
CA ILE A 289 -7.17 15.87 -6.00
C ILE A 289 -8.01 14.97 -5.07
N TRP A 290 -7.36 14.24 -4.16
CA TRP A 290 -8.06 13.41 -3.18
C TRP A 290 -8.94 14.24 -2.25
N ASP A 291 -8.42 15.34 -1.73
CA ASP A 291 -9.14 16.22 -0.80
C ASP A 291 -10.36 16.87 -1.45
N GLU A 292 -10.24 17.32 -2.70
CA GLU A 292 -11.35 17.83 -3.49
C GLU A 292 -12.42 16.76 -3.75
N ALA A 293 -12.01 15.52 -4.10
CA ALA A 293 -12.93 14.40 -4.30
C ALA A 293 -13.73 14.09 -3.02
N ARG A 294 -13.07 14.16 -1.87
CA ARG A 294 -13.72 13.98 -0.55
C ARG A 294 -14.66 15.13 -0.19
N ALA A 295 -14.27 16.38 -0.46
CA ALA A 295 -15.06 17.56 -0.15
C ALA A 295 -16.39 17.59 -0.95
N ARG A 296 -16.36 17.19 -2.23
CA ARG A 296 -17.55 17.11 -3.08
C ARG A 296 -18.61 16.16 -2.53
N LYS A 297 -18.23 15.13 -1.78
CA LYS A 297 -19.16 14.21 -1.10
C LYS A 297 -19.92 14.90 0.04
N GLY A 298 -19.30 15.83 0.76
CA GLY A 298 -19.93 16.55 1.88
C GLY A 298 -21.01 17.56 1.46
N VAL A 299 -21.09 17.87 0.17
CA VAL A 299 -22.07 18.84 -0.40
C VAL A 299 -23.29 18.11 -1.01
N ALA A 300 -23.23 16.79 -1.16
CA ALA A 300 -24.29 15.97 -1.81
C ALA A 300 -25.18 15.21 -0.80
N THR A 301 -25.27 15.70 0.47
CA THR A 301 -26.20 15.15 1.49
C THR A 301 -27.23 16.23 1.91
#